data_90c193927a850f8fa33137e8e3de620b
#
_entry.id   90c193927a850f8fa33137e8e3de620b
#
_cell.length_a   1.000
_cell.length_b   1.000
_cell.length_c   1.000
_cell.angle_alpha   90.00
_cell.angle_beta   90.00
_cell.angle_gamma   90.00
#
_symmetry.space_group_name_H-M   'P 1'
#
loop_
_entity.id
_entity.type
_entity.pdbx_description
1 polymer ?
#
loop_
_entity_poly.entity_id
_entity_poly.type
_entity_poly.pdbx_seq_one_letter_code
_entity_poly.pdbx_strand_id
1 'polypeptide(L)'
;MTFKAMLMLGATAVGALSVASGAQAADGKEVQMLHWWTSGGEAAALSVVKQALAKQGYSWKDVPVAGGGGGAAMTTLKAMVAAGNPPTASQILGYYALDYADAGKLADITPLAKTGDWAKVIPTALQKFTTVDGKWGAVPVNIHSVNWIWINKATMEKIGGAEPKNFDEFVALLDKAKKAGVVPLALGGQPWQEATMFDSIVASTGGVDFYKKAFIDLDESALKSGTMKKSFDNLAKLRDYVDPNYTGRDWNLATAMVIKGDALAQVMGDWAKGEFAAAHKEAGKDFLCYRFPGTDGSVLYNTDMFAFFQVSGDRQAAQTALAETTMSPEVQIGFNIIKGSAPARMDISDASFDTCGKKAIADIKAANAKGTFLGSLAQNYAQPPAVATAYYDVVTKFVHGQIKSSDEAVTQLVAAINSAK
;
A
#
# COMPACT_ATOMS: atom_id res chain seq x y z
N MET A 1 -15.23 -34.87 80.40
CA MET A 1 -15.37 -36.01 79.49
C MET A 1 -14.43 -35.81 78.37
N THR A 2 -13.38 -36.61 78.36
CA THR A 2 -12.17 -36.60 77.51
C THR A 2 -12.42 -37.33 76.22
N PHE A 3 -12.07 -36.71 75.07
CA PHE A 3 -11.82 -37.46 73.82
C PHE A 3 -10.46 -37.11 73.24
N LYS A 4 -9.63 -38.15 73.15
CA LYS A 4 -8.32 -38.17 72.58
C LYS A 4 -8.41 -38.08 71.05
N ALA A 5 -7.70 -37.18 70.44
CA ALA A 5 -7.46 -37.14 69.00
C ALA A 5 -6.20 -37.94 68.64
N MET A 6 -6.34 -38.83 67.68
CA MET A 6 -5.31 -39.72 67.15
C MET A 6 -4.71 -39.06 65.90
N LEU A 7 -3.41 -38.71 65.92
CA LEU A 7 -2.65 -38.25 64.79
C LEU A 7 -2.38 -39.41 63.83
N MET A 8 -2.83 -39.31 62.57
CA MET A 8 -2.29 -40.10 61.46
C MET A 8 -1.40 -39.23 60.60
N LEU A 9 -0.13 -39.54 60.52
CA LEU A 9 0.80 -39.01 59.51
C LEU A 9 0.50 -39.67 58.16
N GLY A 10 0.01 -38.89 57.23
CA GLY A 10 -0.06 -39.26 55.81
C GLY A 10 1.09 -38.60 55.06
N ALA A 11 2.05 -39.37 54.58
CA ALA A 11 3.10 -38.91 53.71
C ALA A 11 2.52 -38.72 52.29
N THR A 12 2.33 -37.47 51.86
CA THR A 12 2.02 -37.16 50.47
C THR A 12 3.30 -37.00 49.68
N ALA A 13 3.57 -37.95 48.79
CA ALA A 13 4.59 -37.85 47.77
C ALA A 13 4.12 -36.80 46.73
N VAL A 14 4.79 -35.64 46.69
CA VAL A 14 4.64 -34.64 45.65
C VAL A 14 5.40 -35.12 44.43
N GLY A 15 4.66 -35.74 43.48
CA GLY A 15 5.19 -36.00 42.13
C GLY A 15 5.33 -34.70 41.38
N ALA A 16 6.55 -34.21 41.15
CA ALA A 16 6.84 -33.12 40.25
C ALA A 16 6.55 -33.58 38.80
N LEU A 17 5.36 -33.25 38.28
CA LEU A 17 5.14 -33.28 36.84
C LEU A 17 5.96 -32.14 36.22
N SER A 18 7.10 -32.46 35.68
CA SER A 18 7.83 -31.64 34.74
C SER A 18 6.99 -31.55 33.45
N VAL A 19 6.17 -30.48 33.35
CA VAL A 19 5.63 -30.09 32.07
C VAL A 19 6.80 -29.63 31.22
N ALA A 20 7.36 -30.56 30.46
CA ALA A 20 8.24 -30.22 29.34
C ALA A 20 7.37 -29.39 28.36
N SER A 21 7.47 -28.05 28.46
CA SER A 21 7.07 -27.17 27.39
C SER A 21 7.93 -27.51 26.19
N GLY A 22 7.44 -28.43 25.38
CA GLY A 22 7.96 -28.64 24.04
C GLY A 22 7.75 -27.31 23.28
N ALA A 23 8.76 -26.44 23.31
CA ALA A 23 8.91 -25.47 22.27
C ALA A 23 9.05 -26.28 20.98
N GLN A 24 7.92 -26.47 20.29
CA GLN A 24 7.91 -27.05 18.97
C GLN A 24 8.80 -26.09 18.15
N ALA A 25 10.02 -26.52 17.84
CA ALA A 25 10.88 -25.81 16.91
C ALA A 25 10.01 -25.59 15.67
N ALA A 26 9.77 -24.33 15.30
CA ALA A 26 9.06 -24.02 14.08
C ALA A 26 9.76 -24.78 12.97
N ASP A 27 9.04 -25.72 12.35
CA ASP A 27 9.58 -26.50 11.23
C ASP A 27 10.16 -25.50 10.24
N GLY A 28 11.39 -25.68 9.78
CA GLY A 28 12.07 -24.78 8.83
C GLY A 28 11.29 -24.52 7.53
N LYS A 29 10.13 -25.16 7.40
CA LYS A 29 9.15 -24.97 6.34
C LYS A 29 8.00 -24.02 6.70
N GLU A 30 8.02 -23.30 7.83
CA GLU A 30 7.03 -22.30 8.18
C GLU A 30 7.45 -20.90 7.69
N VAL A 31 6.61 -20.25 6.88
CA VAL A 31 6.72 -18.83 6.53
C VAL A 31 5.91 -18.00 7.53
N GLN A 32 6.58 -17.35 8.45
CA GLN A 32 5.96 -16.36 9.32
C GLN A 32 6.01 -15.00 8.63
N MET A 33 4.83 -14.44 8.27
CA MET A 33 4.70 -13.22 7.47
C MET A 33 3.98 -12.12 8.21
N LEU A 34 4.66 -10.99 8.44
CA LEU A 34 4.03 -9.76 8.93
C LEU A 34 3.51 -8.95 7.75
N HIS A 35 2.23 -8.57 7.80
CA HIS A 35 1.58 -7.80 6.74
C HIS A 35 0.36 -7.03 7.25
N TRP A 36 -0.14 -6.09 6.45
CA TRP A 36 -1.36 -5.31 6.76
C TRP A 36 -2.52 -5.57 5.80
N TRP A 37 -2.44 -6.60 4.97
CA TRP A 37 -3.49 -6.99 4.05
C TRP A 37 -4.62 -7.72 4.78
N THR A 38 -5.61 -6.94 5.22
CA THR A 38 -6.73 -7.45 6.04
C THR A 38 -8.11 -7.25 5.39
N SER A 39 -8.21 -6.53 4.28
CA SER A 39 -9.45 -6.41 3.51
C SER A 39 -9.77 -7.69 2.71
N GLY A 40 -10.98 -7.78 2.19
CA GLY A 40 -11.44 -8.97 1.44
C GLY A 40 -10.61 -9.23 0.18
N GLY A 41 -10.35 -8.21 -0.62
CA GLY A 41 -9.53 -8.29 -1.83
C GLY A 41 -8.06 -8.61 -1.52
N GLU A 42 -7.52 -8.02 -0.46
CA GLU A 42 -6.14 -8.24 -0.03
C GLU A 42 -5.91 -9.68 0.48
N ALA A 43 -6.81 -10.19 1.32
CA ALA A 43 -6.73 -11.55 1.83
C ALA A 43 -6.87 -12.58 0.69
N ALA A 44 -7.75 -12.33 -0.27
CA ALA A 44 -7.90 -13.17 -1.45
C ALA A 44 -6.62 -13.20 -2.32
N ALA A 45 -5.98 -12.04 -2.54
CA ALA A 45 -4.73 -11.98 -3.28
C ALA A 45 -3.60 -12.75 -2.55
N LEU A 46 -3.46 -12.55 -1.24
CA LEU A 46 -2.45 -13.25 -0.43
C LEU A 46 -2.63 -14.77 -0.47
N SER A 47 -3.87 -15.26 -0.62
CA SER A 47 -4.16 -16.70 -0.75
C SER A 47 -3.45 -17.34 -1.94
N VAL A 48 -3.15 -16.60 -3.01
CA VAL A 48 -2.39 -17.11 -4.16
C VAL A 48 -0.98 -17.52 -3.75
N VAL A 49 -0.30 -16.66 -3.00
CA VAL A 49 1.05 -16.93 -2.48
C VAL A 49 1.02 -18.11 -1.50
N LYS A 50 0.06 -18.10 -0.56
CA LYS A 50 -0.11 -19.20 0.42
C LYS A 50 -0.32 -20.54 -0.24
N GLN A 51 -1.19 -20.61 -1.25
CA GLN A 51 -1.47 -21.86 -1.99
C GLN A 51 -0.26 -22.35 -2.79
N ALA A 52 0.49 -21.42 -3.41
CA ALA A 52 1.69 -21.76 -4.15
C ALA A 52 2.79 -22.33 -3.24
N LEU A 53 2.96 -21.80 -2.04
CA LEU A 53 3.87 -22.32 -1.01
C LEU A 53 3.41 -23.66 -0.45
N ALA A 54 2.11 -23.81 -0.18
CA ALA A 54 1.53 -25.06 0.32
C ALA A 54 1.77 -26.25 -0.64
N LYS A 55 1.69 -26.02 -1.96
CA LYS A 55 2.03 -27.02 -2.99
C LYS A 55 3.50 -27.48 -2.90
N GLN A 56 4.38 -26.64 -2.34
CA GLN A 56 5.80 -26.94 -2.14
C GLN A 56 6.07 -27.53 -0.74
N GLY A 57 5.03 -27.76 0.07
CA GLY A 57 5.12 -28.32 1.42
C GLY A 57 5.50 -27.30 2.50
N TYR A 58 5.36 -25.99 2.22
CA TYR A 58 5.54 -24.93 3.22
C TYR A 58 4.22 -24.57 3.89
N SER A 59 4.26 -24.35 5.21
CA SER A 59 3.16 -23.81 5.98
C SER A 59 3.25 -22.27 6.06
N TRP A 60 2.12 -21.63 6.38
CA TRP A 60 2.05 -20.18 6.49
C TRP A 60 1.50 -19.77 7.86
N LYS A 61 2.17 -18.83 8.49
CA LYS A 61 1.75 -18.20 9.74
C LYS A 61 1.58 -16.71 9.54
N ASP A 62 0.32 -16.26 9.53
CA ASP A 62 0.00 -14.84 9.45
C ASP A 62 0.38 -14.11 10.74
N VAL A 63 0.96 -12.92 10.57
CA VAL A 63 1.10 -11.89 11.61
C VAL A 63 0.43 -10.62 11.05
N PRO A 64 -0.90 -10.58 10.97
CA PRO A 64 -1.62 -9.45 10.40
C PRO A 64 -1.66 -8.29 11.39
N VAL A 65 -1.39 -7.08 10.91
CA VAL A 65 -1.52 -5.82 11.65
C VAL A 65 -2.44 -4.91 10.88
N ALA A 66 -3.68 -4.79 11.33
CA ALA A 66 -4.68 -3.96 10.67
C ALA A 66 -4.26 -2.47 10.64
N GLY A 67 -4.66 -1.79 9.58
CA GLY A 67 -4.38 -0.38 9.34
C GLY A 67 -3.70 -0.16 7.99
N GLY A 68 -4.42 0.46 7.06
CA GLY A 68 -3.90 0.79 5.74
C GLY A 68 -2.64 1.67 5.80
N GLY A 69 -1.83 1.63 4.74
CA GLY A 69 -0.57 2.38 4.68
C GLY A 69 0.58 1.79 5.50
N GLY A 70 0.35 0.72 6.31
CA GLY A 70 1.40 -0.05 6.96
C GLY A 70 2.05 0.57 8.20
N GLY A 71 1.66 1.76 8.66
CA GLY A 71 2.33 2.44 9.78
C GLY A 71 2.35 1.63 11.08
N ALA A 72 1.23 1.02 11.47
CA ALA A 72 1.15 0.15 12.65
C ALA A 72 1.97 -1.12 12.47
N ALA A 73 1.97 -1.70 11.25
CA ALA A 73 2.78 -2.87 10.93
C ALA A 73 4.29 -2.57 11.04
N MET A 74 4.74 -1.40 10.57
CA MET A 74 6.15 -0.99 10.72
C MET A 74 6.55 -0.79 12.17
N THR A 75 5.66 -0.28 13.03
CA THR A 75 5.90 -0.19 14.47
C THR A 75 6.06 -1.58 15.10
N THR A 76 5.20 -2.53 14.74
CA THR A 76 5.28 -3.92 15.19
C THR A 76 6.57 -4.59 14.69
N LEU A 77 6.91 -4.40 13.41
CA LEU A 77 8.13 -4.93 12.82
C LEU A 77 9.38 -4.43 13.56
N LYS A 78 9.43 -3.13 13.84
CA LYS A 78 10.54 -2.53 14.59
C LYS A 78 10.70 -3.17 15.96
N ALA A 79 9.62 -3.42 16.67
CA ALA A 79 9.66 -4.09 17.97
C ALA A 79 10.18 -5.54 17.85
N MET A 80 9.71 -6.32 16.86
CA MET A 80 10.16 -7.69 16.62
C MET A 80 11.65 -7.75 16.28
N VAL A 81 12.13 -6.88 15.41
CA VAL A 81 13.55 -6.80 15.03
C VAL A 81 14.42 -6.38 16.21
N ALA A 82 13.99 -5.38 17.00
CA ALA A 82 14.70 -4.93 18.19
C ALA A 82 14.80 -6.03 19.27
N ALA A 83 13.79 -6.86 19.40
CA ALA A 83 13.78 -8.01 20.30
C ALA A 83 14.62 -9.20 19.79
N GLY A 84 15.26 -9.09 18.62
CA GLY A 84 16.05 -10.18 18.03
C GLY A 84 15.20 -11.34 17.48
N ASN A 85 13.90 -11.15 17.31
CA ASN A 85 12.97 -12.15 16.80
C ASN A 85 12.19 -11.63 15.57
N PRO A 86 12.87 -11.31 14.45
CA PRO A 86 12.20 -10.87 13.24
C PRO A 86 11.33 -11.98 12.63
N PRO A 87 10.27 -11.64 11.85
CA PRO A 87 9.53 -12.62 11.09
C PRO A 87 10.39 -13.23 9.97
N THR A 88 9.93 -14.32 9.35
CA THR A 88 10.59 -14.89 8.16
C THR A 88 10.66 -13.86 7.03
N ALA A 89 9.57 -13.14 6.82
CA ALA A 89 9.49 -11.97 5.92
C ALA A 89 8.45 -10.97 6.42
N SER A 90 8.53 -9.74 5.95
CA SER A 90 7.52 -8.71 6.20
C SER A 90 7.15 -8.01 4.90
N GLN A 91 5.87 -7.72 4.73
CA GLN A 91 5.44 -6.69 3.79
C GLN A 91 6.09 -5.36 4.19
N ILE A 92 6.60 -4.62 3.23
CA ILE A 92 7.30 -3.35 3.46
C ILE A 92 7.14 -2.42 2.26
N LEU A 93 7.24 -1.13 2.47
CA LEU A 93 7.21 -0.11 1.43
C LEU A 93 8.53 0.63 1.32
N GLY A 94 8.91 0.98 0.11
CA GLY A 94 9.92 1.95 -0.28
C GLY A 94 11.08 2.17 0.69
N TYR A 95 11.17 3.37 1.19
CA TYR A 95 12.26 3.78 2.09
C TYR A 95 12.34 3.01 3.41
N TYR A 96 11.26 2.42 3.90
CA TYR A 96 11.35 1.54 5.08
C TYR A 96 12.25 0.32 4.83
N ALA A 97 12.30 -0.19 3.59
CA ALA A 97 13.19 -1.30 3.26
C ALA A 97 14.66 -0.86 3.31
N LEU A 98 14.95 0.36 2.84
CA LEU A 98 16.29 0.93 2.89
C LEU A 98 16.78 1.11 4.34
N ASP A 99 15.93 1.61 5.25
CA ASP A 99 16.27 1.77 6.66
C ASP A 99 16.76 0.45 7.30
N TYR A 100 16.10 -0.68 6.98
CA TYR A 100 16.53 -2.00 7.48
C TYR A 100 17.75 -2.55 6.76
N ALA A 101 17.91 -2.26 5.47
CA ALA A 101 19.08 -2.67 4.70
C ALA A 101 20.35 -1.93 5.20
N ASP A 102 20.27 -0.60 5.36
CA ASP A 102 21.35 0.24 5.87
C ASP A 102 21.75 -0.16 7.31
N ALA A 103 20.77 -0.58 8.12
CA ALA A 103 21.02 -1.13 9.45
C ALA A 103 21.59 -2.57 9.45
N GLY A 104 21.82 -3.17 8.27
CA GLY A 104 22.32 -4.53 8.12
C GLY A 104 21.39 -5.62 8.68
N LYS A 105 20.07 -5.39 8.65
CA LYS A 105 19.06 -6.31 9.21
C LYS A 105 18.47 -7.26 8.18
N LEU A 106 18.64 -6.98 6.89
CA LEU A 106 18.10 -7.82 5.84
C LEU A 106 19.04 -8.99 5.52
N ALA A 107 18.46 -10.12 5.11
CA ALA A 107 19.15 -11.24 4.55
C ALA A 107 19.61 -10.94 3.12
N ASP A 108 20.73 -11.53 2.69
CA ASP A 108 21.23 -11.41 1.32
C ASP A 108 20.63 -12.52 0.44
N ILE A 109 19.66 -12.15 -0.40
CA ILE A 109 19.03 -13.04 -1.39
C ILE A 109 19.58 -12.81 -2.81
N THR A 110 20.72 -12.15 -2.97
CA THR A 110 21.36 -11.90 -4.26
C THR A 110 21.59 -13.17 -5.10
N PRO A 111 21.96 -14.32 -4.51
CA PRO A 111 22.08 -15.55 -5.29
C PRO A 111 20.78 -15.92 -6.03
N LEU A 112 19.63 -15.78 -5.37
CA LEU A 112 18.31 -16.05 -5.98
C LEU A 112 17.99 -15.04 -7.10
N ALA A 113 18.25 -13.77 -6.84
CA ALA A 113 18.05 -12.70 -7.82
C ALA A 113 18.89 -12.91 -9.09
N LYS A 114 20.12 -13.39 -8.94
CA LYS A 114 21.01 -13.74 -10.07
C LYS A 114 20.49 -14.94 -10.84
N THR A 115 20.11 -16.02 -10.16
CA THR A 115 19.58 -17.23 -10.79
C THR A 115 18.28 -16.94 -11.54
N GLY A 116 17.42 -16.09 -10.98
CA GLY A 116 16.13 -15.69 -11.57
C GLY A 116 16.20 -14.52 -12.55
N ASP A 117 17.40 -13.96 -12.83
CA ASP A 117 17.60 -12.80 -13.71
C ASP A 117 16.69 -11.60 -13.35
N TRP A 118 16.40 -11.39 -12.04
CA TRP A 118 15.39 -10.41 -11.59
C TRP A 118 15.71 -8.98 -12.02
N ALA A 119 16.98 -8.62 -12.09
CA ALA A 119 17.41 -7.30 -12.54
C ALA A 119 17.01 -6.98 -13.99
N LYS A 120 16.75 -7.99 -14.83
CA LYS A 120 16.31 -7.79 -16.22
C LYS A 120 14.81 -7.53 -16.34
N VAL A 121 14.03 -8.01 -15.36
CA VAL A 121 12.56 -8.02 -15.45
C VAL A 121 11.88 -7.03 -14.49
N ILE A 122 12.58 -6.55 -13.47
CA ILE A 122 12.09 -5.56 -12.51
C ILE A 122 12.55 -4.16 -12.95
N PRO A 123 11.65 -3.14 -12.98
CA PRO A 123 12.04 -1.76 -13.30
C PRO A 123 13.13 -1.24 -12.37
N THR A 124 14.10 -0.50 -12.92
CA THR A 124 15.23 0.07 -12.16
C THR A 124 14.74 0.96 -11.00
N ALA A 125 13.63 1.67 -11.18
CA ALA A 125 13.02 2.48 -10.14
C ALA A 125 12.63 1.66 -8.88
N LEU A 126 12.25 0.39 -9.04
CA LEU A 126 11.95 -0.51 -7.94
C LEU A 126 13.21 -1.14 -7.36
N GLN A 127 14.20 -1.43 -8.22
CA GLN A 127 15.48 -2.01 -7.76
C GLN A 127 16.18 -1.13 -6.73
N LYS A 128 16.00 0.20 -6.81
CA LYS A 128 16.48 1.14 -5.79
C LYS A 128 16.05 0.74 -4.36
N PHE A 129 14.88 0.12 -4.19
CA PHE A 129 14.33 -0.24 -2.88
C PHE A 129 14.48 -1.72 -2.53
N THR A 130 14.86 -2.54 -3.49
CA THR A 130 15.07 -3.98 -3.27
C THR A 130 16.55 -4.34 -3.09
N THR A 131 17.45 -3.41 -3.45
CA THR A 131 18.91 -3.62 -3.40
C THR A 131 19.62 -2.47 -2.67
N VAL A 132 20.56 -2.82 -1.80
CA VAL A 132 21.50 -1.88 -1.18
C VAL A 132 22.90 -2.45 -1.32
N ASP A 133 23.86 -1.63 -1.76
CA ASP A 133 25.25 -2.05 -2.02
C ASP A 133 25.36 -3.29 -2.92
N GLY A 134 24.45 -3.41 -3.89
CA GLY A 134 24.40 -4.53 -4.83
C GLY A 134 23.83 -5.85 -4.24
N LYS A 135 23.34 -5.82 -3.00
CA LYS A 135 22.70 -6.96 -2.34
C LYS A 135 21.19 -6.82 -2.36
N TRP A 136 20.52 -7.86 -2.80
CA TRP A 136 19.06 -7.96 -2.73
C TRP A 136 18.61 -8.36 -1.34
N GLY A 137 17.72 -7.59 -0.72
CA GLY A 137 17.14 -7.87 0.60
C GLY A 137 15.61 -8.01 0.58
N ALA A 138 14.99 -7.70 -0.55
CA ALA A 138 13.54 -7.76 -0.73
C ALA A 138 13.16 -8.16 -2.15
N VAL A 139 11.94 -8.64 -2.34
CA VAL A 139 11.32 -8.89 -3.66
C VAL A 139 10.04 -8.09 -3.81
N PRO A 140 9.78 -7.45 -4.97
CA PRO A 140 8.53 -6.75 -5.20
C PRO A 140 7.43 -7.74 -5.57
N VAL A 141 6.24 -7.55 -4.99
CA VAL A 141 5.06 -8.40 -5.25
C VAL A 141 4.23 -7.85 -6.40
N ASN A 142 4.19 -6.53 -6.53
CA ASN A 142 3.35 -5.80 -7.47
C ASN A 142 3.99 -4.47 -7.87
N ILE A 143 3.31 -3.78 -8.77
CA ILE A 143 3.41 -2.32 -8.96
C ILE A 143 2.00 -1.76 -8.82
N HIS A 144 1.81 -0.90 -7.83
CA HIS A 144 0.62 -0.09 -7.70
C HIS A 144 0.78 1.25 -8.41
N SER A 145 -0.31 1.78 -8.92
CA SER A 145 -0.43 3.18 -9.30
C SER A 145 -1.51 3.85 -8.46
N VAL A 146 -1.19 5.03 -7.90
CA VAL A 146 -2.06 5.67 -6.91
C VAL A 146 -2.99 6.73 -7.49
N ASN A 147 -2.69 7.25 -8.67
CA ASN A 147 -3.43 8.34 -9.32
C ASN A 147 -4.60 7.83 -10.18
N TRP A 148 -5.55 7.16 -9.52
CA TRP A 148 -6.78 6.68 -10.16
C TRP A 148 -8.03 7.34 -9.59
N ILE A 149 -9.09 7.38 -10.42
CA ILE A 149 -10.48 7.54 -9.97
C ILE A 149 -11.26 6.27 -10.32
N TRP A 150 -11.99 5.79 -9.34
CA TRP A 150 -12.89 4.63 -9.43
C TRP A 150 -14.31 5.14 -9.41
N ILE A 151 -15.13 4.79 -10.40
CA ILE A 151 -16.45 5.36 -10.59
C ILE A 151 -17.50 4.25 -10.69
N ASN A 152 -18.60 4.39 -9.97
CA ASN A 152 -19.79 3.56 -10.18
C ASN A 152 -20.42 3.89 -11.53
N LYS A 153 -20.42 2.92 -12.46
CA LYS A 153 -20.89 3.14 -13.84
C LYS A 153 -22.36 3.48 -13.90
N ALA A 154 -23.21 2.74 -13.20
CA ALA A 154 -24.65 2.97 -13.21
C ALA A 154 -25.01 4.36 -12.67
N THR A 155 -24.34 4.81 -11.59
CA THR A 155 -24.51 6.16 -11.05
C THR A 155 -24.07 7.22 -12.06
N MET A 156 -22.92 7.01 -12.72
CA MET A 156 -22.40 7.92 -13.73
C MET A 156 -23.36 8.07 -14.91
N GLU A 157 -23.88 6.96 -15.42
CA GLU A 157 -24.88 6.95 -16.51
C GLU A 157 -26.18 7.67 -16.11
N LYS A 158 -26.68 7.39 -14.90
CA LYS A 158 -27.90 8.01 -14.34
C LYS A 158 -27.82 9.54 -14.28
N ILE A 159 -26.64 10.10 -13.98
CA ILE A 159 -26.44 11.56 -13.89
C ILE A 159 -26.01 12.19 -15.24
N GLY A 160 -25.97 11.42 -16.33
CA GLY A 160 -25.47 11.89 -17.62
C GLY A 160 -24.00 12.35 -17.53
N GLY A 161 -23.18 11.60 -16.82
CA GLY A 161 -21.75 11.86 -16.65
C GLY A 161 -20.93 11.34 -17.84
N ALA A 162 -19.73 11.89 -18.01
CA ALA A 162 -18.72 11.43 -18.94
C ALA A 162 -17.35 11.41 -18.26
N GLU A 163 -16.37 10.69 -18.82
CA GLU A 163 -15.00 10.65 -18.31
C GLU A 163 -14.41 12.07 -18.22
N PRO A 164 -14.03 12.54 -17.02
CA PRO A 164 -13.43 13.86 -16.87
C PRO A 164 -11.96 13.83 -17.32
N LYS A 165 -11.56 14.80 -18.15
CA LYS A 165 -10.19 14.90 -18.70
C LYS A 165 -9.29 15.85 -17.92
N ASN A 166 -9.89 16.77 -17.16
CA ASN A 166 -9.19 17.75 -16.34
C ASN A 166 -9.93 17.96 -15.02
N PHE A 167 -9.30 18.71 -14.11
CA PHE A 167 -9.84 18.94 -12.77
C PHE A 167 -11.21 19.62 -12.76
N ASP A 168 -11.44 20.60 -13.65
CA ASP A 168 -12.70 21.32 -13.70
C ASP A 168 -13.84 20.42 -14.20
N GLU A 169 -13.58 19.56 -15.17
CA GLU A 169 -14.55 18.54 -15.62
C GLU A 169 -14.86 17.53 -14.52
N PHE A 170 -13.86 17.15 -13.69
CA PHE A 170 -14.10 16.29 -12.54
C PHE A 170 -15.00 16.97 -11.52
N VAL A 171 -14.76 18.24 -11.22
CA VAL A 171 -15.62 19.02 -10.33
C VAL A 171 -17.03 19.10 -10.90
N ALA A 172 -17.20 19.38 -12.20
CA ALA A 172 -18.50 19.41 -12.84
C ALA A 172 -19.25 18.06 -12.77
N LEU A 173 -18.51 16.94 -12.83
CA LEU A 173 -19.07 15.60 -12.63
C LEU A 173 -19.53 15.38 -11.18
N LEU A 174 -18.73 15.82 -10.20
CA LEU A 174 -19.08 15.74 -8.77
C LEU A 174 -20.32 16.63 -8.46
N ASP A 175 -20.45 17.81 -9.09
CA ASP A 175 -21.62 18.66 -8.98
C ASP A 175 -22.90 17.98 -9.48
N LYS A 176 -22.83 17.23 -10.58
CA LYS A 176 -23.97 16.45 -11.07
C LYS A 176 -24.41 15.39 -10.07
N ALA A 177 -23.44 14.67 -9.43
CA ALA A 177 -23.74 13.68 -8.41
C ALA A 177 -24.40 14.33 -7.17
N LYS A 178 -23.85 15.46 -6.72
CA LYS A 178 -24.40 16.22 -5.58
C LYS A 178 -25.85 16.67 -5.84
N LYS A 179 -26.13 17.18 -7.04
CA LYS A 179 -27.50 17.57 -7.46
C LYS A 179 -28.44 16.37 -7.53
N ALA A 180 -27.94 15.19 -7.84
CA ALA A 180 -28.71 13.95 -7.87
C ALA A 180 -28.91 13.30 -6.48
N GLY A 181 -28.39 13.90 -5.42
CA GLY A 181 -28.49 13.37 -4.05
C GLY A 181 -27.59 12.16 -3.76
N VAL A 182 -26.56 11.93 -4.60
CA VAL A 182 -25.56 10.88 -4.40
C VAL A 182 -24.32 11.50 -3.76
N VAL A 183 -23.66 10.80 -2.83
CA VAL A 183 -22.35 11.23 -2.31
C VAL A 183 -21.39 11.35 -3.49
N PRO A 184 -20.86 12.56 -3.80
CA PRO A 184 -20.05 12.72 -5.00
C PRO A 184 -18.71 11.98 -4.93
N LEU A 185 -18.03 12.09 -3.77
CA LEU A 185 -16.67 11.55 -3.55
C LEU A 185 -16.61 10.79 -2.24
N ALA A 186 -16.39 9.47 -2.31
CA ALA A 186 -16.08 8.67 -1.15
C ALA A 186 -14.59 8.83 -0.79
N LEU A 187 -14.31 9.10 0.47
CA LEU A 187 -12.96 9.20 1.01
C LEU A 187 -12.84 8.38 2.29
N GLY A 188 -11.71 7.75 2.50
CA GLY A 188 -11.34 7.25 3.81
C GLY A 188 -10.62 8.34 4.60
N GLY A 189 -10.82 8.38 5.92
CA GLY A 189 -10.39 9.46 6.79
C GLY A 189 -9.11 9.17 7.57
N GLN A 190 -8.16 8.48 6.95
CA GLN A 190 -6.83 8.27 7.53
C GLN A 190 -5.80 9.14 6.76
N PRO A 191 -4.77 9.67 7.43
CA PRO A 191 -3.83 10.64 6.83
C PRO A 191 -3.23 10.21 5.50
N TRP A 192 -2.85 8.94 5.35
CA TRP A 192 -2.27 8.41 4.12
C TRP A 192 -3.25 8.43 2.93
N GLN A 193 -4.57 8.31 3.19
CA GLN A 193 -5.60 8.31 2.14
C GLN A 193 -5.83 9.74 1.63
N GLU A 194 -5.87 10.71 2.53
CA GLU A 194 -5.96 12.14 2.21
C GLU A 194 -4.74 12.59 1.43
N ALA A 195 -3.54 12.15 1.85
CA ALA A 195 -2.28 12.40 1.17
C ALA A 195 -2.23 11.75 -0.22
N THR A 196 -2.76 10.52 -0.39
CA THR A 196 -2.85 9.86 -1.70
C THR A 196 -3.72 10.66 -2.69
N MET A 197 -4.82 11.22 -2.21
CA MET A 197 -5.63 12.12 -3.02
C MET A 197 -4.86 13.40 -3.36
N PHE A 198 -4.12 13.97 -2.40
CA PHE A 198 -3.34 15.19 -2.63
C PHE A 198 -2.17 14.97 -3.59
N ASP A 199 -1.48 13.82 -3.55
CA ASP A 199 -0.49 13.43 -4.56
C ASP A 199 -1.05 13.54 -5.98
N SER A 200 -2.26 13.00 -6.19
CA SER A 200 -2.94 13.04 -7.48
C SER A 200 -3.31 14.47 -7.89
N ILE A 201 -3.75 15.29 -6.94
CA ILE A 201 -4.07 16.72 -7.15
C ILE A 201 -2.83 17.51 -7.55
N VAL A 202 -1.70 17.31 -6.86
CA VAL A 202 -0.44 18.02 -7.17
C VAL A 202 0.05 17.66 -8.57
N ALA A 203 0.02 16.38 -8.94
CA ALA A 203 0.38 15.93 -10.27
C ALA A 203 -0.56 16.49 -11.35
N SER A 204 -1.87 16.56 -11.07
CA SER A 204 -2.87 17.16 -11.97
C SER A 204 -2.69 18.67 -12.14
N THR A 205 -2.39 19.37 -11.04
CA THR A 205 -2.33 20.85 -11.04
C THR A 205 -1.05 21.36 -11.68
N GLY A 206 0.09 20.70 -11.42
CA GLY A 206 1.41 21.19 -11.86
C GLY A 206 2.07 20.34 -12.93
N GLY A 207 1.53 19.16 -13.22
CA GLY A 207 2.14 18.18 -14.12
C GLY A 207 3.32 17.43 -13.49
N VAL A 208 3.89 16.52 -14.30
CA VAL A 208 4.96 15.61 -13.88
C VAL A 208 6.22 16.34 -13.41
N ASP A 209 6.65 17.37 -14.17
CA ASP A 209 7.86 18.13 -13.84
C ASP A 209 7.72 18.89 -12.53
N PHE A 210 6.54 19.43 -12.27
CA PHE A 210 6.24 20.09 -11.00
C PHE A 210 6.22 19.09 -9.84
N TYR A 211 5.53 17.96 -10.00
CA TYR A 211 5.51 16.90 -8.99
C TYR A 211 6.92 16.44 -8.64
N LYS A 212 7.78 16.22 -9.66
CA LYS A 212 9.16 15.84 -9.46
C LYS A 212 9.93 16.89 -8.65
N LYS A 213 9.89 18.15 -9.07
CA LYS A 213 10.56 19.25 -8.33
C LYS A 213 10.08 19.35 -6.90
N ALA A 214 8.76 19.33 -6.66
CA ALA A 214 8.18 19.54 -5.36
C ALA A 214 8.41 18.35 -4.41
N PHE A 215 8.21 17.11 -4.88
CA PHE A 215 8.12 15.93 -4.01
C PHE A 215 9.26 14.92 -4.15
N ILE A 216 9.99 14.91 -5.29
CA ILE A 216 11.18 14.07 -5.44
C ILE A 216 12.43 14.87 -5.08
N ASP A 217 12.56 16.07 -5.65
CA ASP A 217 13.76 16.91 -5.48
C ASP A 217 13.65 17.81 -4.22
N LEU A 218 12.46 17.96 -3.64
CA LEU A 218 12.13 18.85 -2.51
C LEU A 218 12.61 20.30 -2.74
N ASP A 219 12.42 20.78 -3.99
CA ASP A 219 12.76 22.15 -4.37
C ASP A 219 11.87 23.15 -3.63
N GLU A 220 12.47 23.97 -2.80
CA GLU A 220 11.76 24.92 -1.96
C GLU A 220 10.99 25.97 -2.78
N SER A 221 11.49 26.33 -3.96
CA SER A 221 10.81 27.27 -4.86
C SER A 221 9.53 26.66 -5.42
N ALA A 222 9.55 25.37 -5.76
CA ALA A 222 8.37 24.63 -6.18
C ALA A 222 7.36 24.48 -5.03
N LEU A 223 7.82 24.13 -3.84
CA LEU A 223 6.98 24.00 -2.64
C LEU A 223 6.31 25.32 -2.24
N LYS A 224 6.99 26.49 -2.41
CA LYS A 224 6.46 27.83 -2.11
C LYS A 224 5.64 28.44 -3.25
N SER A 225 5.51 27.76 -4.38
CA SER A 225 4.94 28.35 -5.58
C SER A 225 3.42 28.52 -5.53
N GLY A 226 2.90 29.38 -6.42
CA GLY A 226 1.48 29.50 -6.67
C GLY A 226 0.81 28.20 -7.16
N THR A 227 1.59 27.29 -7.79
CA THR A 227 1.11 25.96 -8.20
C THR A 227 0.81 25.08 -7.00
N MET A 228 1.67 25.08 -5.97
CA MET A 228 1.42 24.35 -4.72
C MET A 228 0.21 24.94 -3.98
N LYS A 229 0.13 26.28 -3.89
CA LYS A 229 -1.06 26.94 -3.35
C LYS A 229 -2.34 26.52 -4.11
N LYS A 230 -2.32 26.52 -5.43
CA LYS A 230 -3.45 26.06 -6.25
C LYS A 230 -3.82 24.61 -5.99
N SER A 231 -2.82 23.76 -5.70
CA SER A 231 -3.06 22.35 -5.32
C SER A 231 -3.84 22.25 -4.01
N PHE A 232 -3.52 23.06 -3.00
CA PHE A 232 -4.31 23.16 -1.77
C PHE A 232 -5.71 23.74 -2.01
N ASP A 233 -5.86 24.76 -2.88
CA ASP A 233 -7.18 25.28 -3.27
C ASP A 233 -8.03 24.17 -3.91
N ASN A 234 -7.44 23.33 -4.76
CA ASN A 234 -8.09 22.19 -5.38
C ASN A 234 -8.46 21.11 -4.35
N LEU A 235 -7.59 20.85 -3.35
CA LEU A 235 -7.88 19.93 -2.26
C LEU A 235 -9.06 20.43 -1.41
N ALA A 236 -9.10 21.73 -1.08
CA ALA A 236 -10.22 22.34 -0.37
C ALA A 236 -11.53 22.15 -1.16
N LYS A 237 -11.49 22.33 -2.48
CA LYS A 237 -12.65 22.14 -3.35
C LYS A 237 -13.13 20.68 -3.36
N LEU A 238 -12.24 19.68 -3.43
CA LEU A 238 -12.64 18.27 -3.40
C LEU A 238 -13.18 17.85 -2.02
N ARG A 239 -12.65 18.39 -0.93
CA ARG A 239 -13.16 18.16 0.42
C ARG A 239 -14.66 18.45 0.54
N ASP A 240 -15.18 19.47 -0.16
CA ASP A 240 -16.57 19.88 -0.09
C ASP A 240 -17.54 18.88 -0.77
N TYR A 241 -17.00 17.87 -1.44
CA TYR A 241 -17.75 16.77 -2.08
C TYR A 241 -17.70 15.47 -1.28
N VAL A 242 -16.89 15.40 -0.22
CA VAL A 242 -16.78 14.23 0.66
C VAL A 242 -17.94 14.25 1.66
N ASP A 243 -18.47 13.07 2.00
CA ASP A 243 -19.51 12.96 3.03
C ASP A 243 -18.96 13.29 4.43
N PRO A 244 -19.78 13.83 5.35
CA PRO A 244 -19.31 14.32 6.65
C PRO A 244 -18.81 13.22 7.60
N ASN A 245 -19.12 11.95 7.32
CA ASN A 245 -18.79 10.81 8.21
C ASN A 245 -17.54 10.04 7.78
N TYR A 246 -16.64 10.67 7.01
CA TYR A 246 -15.45 9.99 6.47
C TYR A 246 -14.31 9.82 7.48
N THR A 247 -14.26 10.62 8.55
CA THR A 247 -13.17 10.62 9.52
C THR A 247 -12.95 9.22 10.12
N GLY A 248 -11.72 8.74 10.06
CA GLY A 248 -11.34 7.42 10.55
C GLY A 248 -11.84 6.23 9.70
N ARG A 249 -12.56 6.49 8.61
CA ARG A 249 -13.03 5.42 7.71
C ARG A 249 -11.87 4.74 7.02
N ASP A 250 -11.89 3.41 7.00
CA ASP A 250 -10.96 2.63 6.22
C ASP A 250 -11.23 2.78 4.71
N TRP A 251 -10.17 2.70 3.90
CA TRP A 251 -10.21 2.91 2.46
C TRP A 251 -11.16 1.95 1.73
N ASN A 252 -11.23 0.69 2.16
CA ASN A 252 -12.10 -0.33 1.57
C ASN A 252 -13.58 -0.06 1.87
N LEU A 253 -13.90 0.59 3.00
CA LEU A 253 -15.27 1.03 3.29
C LEU A 253 -15.70 2.18 2.37
N ALA A 254 -14.78 3.09 2.02
CA ALA A 254 -15.03 4.11 1.01
C ALA A 254 -15.22 3.46 -0.38
N THR A 255 -14.42 2.45 -0.73
CA THR A 255 -14.60 1.67 -1.97
C THR A 255 -15.97 0.97 -1.98
N ALA A 256 -16.41 0.41 -0.85
CA ALA A 256 -17.72 -0.23 -0.73
C ALA A 256 -18.89 0.73 -1.01
N MET A 257 -18.77 2.02 -0.70
CA MET A 257 -19.78 3.03 -1.06
C MET A 257 -19.89 3.18 -2.57
N VAL A 258 -18.76 3.18 -3.30
CA VAL A 258 -18.76 3.24 -4.76
C VAL A 258 -19.31 1.94 -5.37
N ILE A 259 -18.93 0.79 -4.82
CA ILE A 259 -19.45 -0.53 -5.25
C ILE A 259 -20.98 -0.59 -5.17
N LYS A 260 -21.56 -0.06 -4.09
CA LYS A 260 -23.02 -0.06 -3.85
C LYS A 260 -23.76 1.03 -4.64
N GLY A 261 -23.06 2.05 -5.15
CA GLY A 261 -23.66 3.22 -5.76
C GLY A 261 -24.13 4.29 -4.75
N ASP A 262 -23.75 4.15 -3.47
CA ASP A 262 -23.99 5.17 -2.43
C ASP A 262 -23.10 6.40 -2.69
N ALA A 263 -21.97 6.21 -3.33
CA ALA A 263 -21.10 7.27 -3.83
C ALA A 263 -20.79 7.09 -5.32
N LEU A 264 -20.57 8.23 -6.03
CA LEU A 264 -20.20 8.23 -7.43
C LEU A 264 -18.76 7.73 -7.63
N ALA A 265 -17.82 8.33 -6.92
CA ALA A 265 -16.38 8.15 -7.18
C ALA A 265 -15.56 8.01 -5.92
N GLN A 266 -14.35 7.43 -6.08
CA GLN A 266 -13.28 7.43 -5.09
C GLN A 266 -11.95 7.74 -5.78
N VAL A 267 -11.13 8.61 -5.19
CA VAL A 267 -9.70 8.76 -5.55
C VAL A 267 -8.90 7.82 -4.67
N MET A 268 -8.29 6.79 -5.26
CA MET A 268 -7.54 5.77 -4.52
C MET A 268 -6.67 4.96 -5.49
N GLY A 269 -5.58 4.39 -4.97
CA GLY A 269 -4.73 3.49 -5.74
C GLY A 269 -5.46 2.24 -6.25
N ASP A 270 -4.81 1.54 -7.15
CA ASP A 270 -5.43 0.41 -7.88
C ASP A 270 -5.75 -0.81 -7.01
N TRP A 271 -5.28 -0.87 -5.76
CA TRP A 271 -5.76 -1.86 -4.79
C TRP A 271 -7.27 -1.79 -4.54
N ALA A 272 -7.92 -0.64 -4.79
CA ALA A 272 -9.38 -0.53 -4.73
C ALA A 272 -10.07 -1.49 -5.70
N LYS A 273 -9.46 -1.79 -6.85
CA LYS A 273 -10.00 -2.77 -7.82
C LYS A 273 -10.17 -4.16 -7.20
N GLY A 274 -9.30 -4.56 -6.26
CA GLY A 274 -9.41 -5.83 -5.55
C GLY A 274 -10.72 -5.96 -4.77
N GLU A 275 -11.23 -4.87 -4.20
CA GLU A 275 -12.52 -4.86 -3.49
C GLU A 275 -13.71 -4.99 -4.46
N PHE A 276 -13.64 -4.36 -5.65
CA PHE A 276 -14.64 -4.58 -6.69
C PHE A 276 -14.66 -6.05 -7.15
N ALA A 277 -13.49 -6.65 -7.34
CA ALA A 277 -13.37 -8.05 -7.71
C ALA A 277 -13.93 -8.99 -6.62
N ALA A 278 -13.62 -8.73 -5.33
CA ALA A 278 -14.15 -9.48 -4.19
C ALA A 278 -15.69 -9.36 -4.07
N ALA A 279 -16.25 -8.22 -4.53
CA ALA A 279 -17.69 -8.00 -4.63
C ALA A 279 -18.30 -8.52 -5.96
N HIS A 280 -17.56 -9.30 -6.75
CA HIS A 280 -17.99 -9.83 -8.06
C HIS A 280 -18.41 -8.74 -9.05
N LYS A 281 -17.73 -7.60 -9.04
CA LYS A 281 -17.94 -6.48 -9.97
C LYS A 281 -16.93 -6.51 -11.10
N GLU A 282 -17.40 -6.23 -12.31
CA GLU A 282 -16.62 -6.31 -13.55
C GLU A 282 -16.26 -4.91 -14.06
N ALA A 283 -14.97 -4.73 -14.42
CA ALA A 283 -14.47 -3.50 -15.02
C ALA A 283 -15.16 -3.21 -16.37
N GLY A 284 -15.58 -1.97 -16.56
CA GLY A 284 -16.31 -1.53 -17.77
C GLY A 284 -17.81 -1.87 -17.78
N LYS A 285 -18.27 -2.76 -16.91
CA LYS A 285 -19.67 -3.15 -16.78
C LYS A 285 -20.31 -2.55 -15.52
N ASP A 286 -19.73 -2.76 -14.36
CA ASP A 286 -20.22 -2.29 -13.07
C ASP A 286 -19.50 -1.01 -12.61
N PHE A 287 -18.21 -0.90 -12.91
CA PHE A 287 -17.38 0.25 -12.54
C PHE A 287 -16.45 0.67 -13.68
N LEU A 288 -16.00 1.92 -13.60
CA LEU A 288 -15.05 2.53 -14.52
C LEU A 288 -13.79 2.94 -13.77
N CYS A 289 -12.66 2.87 -14.45
CA CYS A 289 -11.34 3.21 -13.95
C CYS A 289 -10.67 4.21 -14.88
N TYR A 290 -10.42 5.41 -14.38
CA TYR A 290 -9.73 6.45 -15.14
C TYR A 290 -8.52 6.93 -14.36
N ARG A 291 -7.51 7.47 -15.05
CA ARG A 291 -6.49 8.24 -14.36
C ARG A 291 -7.13 9.45 -13.70
N PHE A 292 -6.56 9.90 -12.58
CA PHE A 292 -7.00 11.16 -12.00
C PHE A 292 -6.88 12.26 -13.06
N PRO A 293 -7.91 13.05 -13.31
CA PRO A 293 -7.98 13.97 -14.43
C PRO A 293 -6.78 14.92 -14.50
N GLY A 294 -6.16 15.01 -15.67
CA GLY A 294 -4.95 15.79 -15.88
C GLY A 294 -3.65 15.03 -15.55
N THR A 295 -3.71 13.73 -15.21
CA THR A 295 -2.50 12.93 -14.94
C THR A 295 -2.24 11.85 -16.00
N ASP A 296 -2.93 11.88 -17.14
CA ASP A 296 -2.69 10.96 -18.23
C ASP A 296 -1.23 11.00 -18.71
N GLY A 297 -0.67 9.82 -18.96
CA GLY A 297 0.73 9.68 -19.36
C GLY A 297 1.73 9.71 -18.19
N SER A 298 1.26 9.83 -16.95
CA SER A 298 2.07 9.69 -15.73
C SER A 298 1.54 8.62 -14.80
N VAL A 299 2.44 8.01 -14.05
CA VAL A 299 2.12 7.03 -13.00
C VAL A 299 2.84 7.44 -11.72
N LEU A 300 2.06 7.72 -10.69
CA LEU A 300 2.57 7.81 -9.32
C LEU A 300 2.52 6.40 -8.74
N TYR A 301 3.68 5.84 -8.40
CA TYR A 301 3.76 4.44 -8.02
C TYR A 301 4.11 4.22 -6.55
N ASN A 302 3.68 3.07 -6.06
CA ASN A 302 4.28 2.34 -4.96
C ASN A 302 4.36 0.86 -5.33
N THR A 303 5.08 0.07 -4.54
CA THR A 303 5.13 -1.38 -4.65
C THR A 303 5.09 -2.00 -3.26
N ASP A 304 4.31 -3.04 -3.09
CA ASP A 304 4.47 -3.90 -1.93
C ASP A 304 5.68 -4.82 -2.17
N MET A 305 6.55 -4.91 -1.18
CA MET A 305 7.70 -5.79 -1.20
C MET A 305 7.63 -6.75 -0.03
N PHE A 306 8.19 -7.94 -0.19
CA PHE A 306 8.54 -8.81 0.91
C PHE A 306 10.02 -8.64 1.22
N ALA A 307 10.33 -8.06 2.38
CA ALA A 307 11.68 -7.95 2.90
C ALA A 307 12.01 -9.18 3.75
N PHE A 308 13.23 -9.68 3.59
CA PHE A 308 13.74 -10.87 4.27
C PHE A 308 14.72 -10.45 5.35
N PHE A 309 14.49 -10.90 6.58
CA PHE A 309 15.33 -10.55 7.72
C PHE A 309 16.39 -11.64 7.97
N GLN A 310 17.45 -11.29 8.67
CA GLN A 310 18.42 -12.29 9.11
C GLN A 310 17.75 -13.22 10.12
N VAL A 311 17.60 -14.49 9.76
CA VAL A 311 16.99 -15.55 10.57
C VAL A 311 17.94 -16.73 10.70
N SER A 312 17.69 -17.62 11.67
CA SER A 312 18.43 -18.89 11.81
C SER A 312 18.27 -19.77 10.57
N GLY A 313 19.25 -20.67 10.34
CA GLY A 313 19.36 -21.47 9.12
C GLY A 313 18.11 -22.23 8.69
N ASP A 314 17.34 -22.73 9.66
CA ASP A 314 16.10 -23.48 9.39
C ASP A 314 15.04 -22.65 8.67
N ARG A 315 14.95 -21.34 8.94
CA ARG A 315 14.00 -20.43 8.28
C ARG A 315 14.49 -19.88 6.93
N GLN A 316 15.76 -20.06 6.58
CA GLN A 316 16.30 -19.58 5.29
C GLN A 316 15.69 -20.33 4.11
N ALA A 317 15.39 -21.62 4.25
CA ALA A 317 14.71 -22.39 3.22
C ALA A 317 13.31 -21.83 2.93
N ALA A 318 12.57 -21.41 3.97
CA ALA A 318 11.27 -20.76 3.82
C ALA A 318 11.38 -19.38 3.15
N GLN A 319 12.44 -18.61 3.43
CA GLN A 319 12.73 -17.34 2.74
C GLN A 319 12.99 -17.57 1.25
N THR A 320 13.83 -18.54 0.92
CA THR A 320 14.14 -18.91 -0.47
C THR A 320 12.85 -19.27 -1.23
N ALA A 321 12.04 -20.18 -0.66
CA ALA A 321 10.79 -20.60 -1.28
C ALA A 321 9.82 -19.44 -1.47
N LEU A 322 9.68 -18.55 -0.47
CA LEU A 322 8.82 -17.37 -0.58
C LEU A 322 9.32 -16.41 -1.67
N ALA A 323 10.61 -16.13 -1.74
CA ALA A 323 11.19 -15.22 -2.71
C ALA A 323 10.99 -15.73 -4.15
N GLU A 324 11.33 -16.99 -4.41
CA GLU A 324 11.16 -17.63 -5.73
C GLU A 324 9.68 -17.74 -6.12
N THR A 325 8.82 -18.13 -5.17
CA THR A 325 7.36 -18.21 -5.39
C THR A 325 6.79 -16.83 -5.74
N THR A 326 7.15 -15.79 -5.00
CA THR A 326 6.68 -14.42 -5.25
C THR A 326 7.10 -13.93 -6.63
N MET A 327 8.32 -14.25 -7.05
CA MET A 327 8.86 -13.84 -8.34
C MET A 327 8.47 -14.76 -9.50
N SER A 328 7.75 -15.86 -9.25
CA SER A 328 7.29 -16.73 -10.33
C SER A 328 6.23 -16.03 -11.21
N PRO A 329 6.23 -16.23 -12.54
CA PRO A 329 5.22 -15.64 -13.41
C PRO A 329 3.78 -16.01 -13.01
N GLU A 330 3.55 -17.25 -12.57
CA GLU A 330 2.23 -17.71 -12.12
C GLU A 330 1.69 -16.89 -10.94
N VAL A 331 2.51 -16.68 -9.92
CA VAL A 331 2.11 -15.91 -8.73
C VAL A 331 2.00 -14.42 -9.04
N GLN A 332 2.92 -13.88 -9.85
CA GLN A 332 2.84 -12.49 -10.31
C GLN A 332 1.54 -12.21 -11.08
N ILE A 333 1.07 -13.13 -11.89
CA ILE A 333 -0.22 -12.99 -12.60
C ILE A 333 -1.38 -13.16 -11.61
N GLY A 334 -1.43 -14.30 -10.93
CA GLY A 334 -2.58 -14.67 -10.09
C GLY A 334 -2.83 -13.68 -8.95
N PHE A 335 -1.77 -13.26 -8.25
CA PHE A 335 -1.84 -12.27 -7.18
C PHE A 335 -2.36 -10.92 -7.71
N ASN A 336 -1.77 -10.41 -8.80
CA ASN A 336 -2.04 -9.06 -9.27
C ASN A 336 -3.41 -8.91 -9.95
N ILE A 337 -3.95 -9.96 -10.55
CA ILE A 337 -5.35 -9.97 -11.03
C ILE A 337 -6.30 -9.71 -9.86
N ILE A 338 -6.12 -10.41 -8.74
CA ILE A 338 -7.00 -10.32 -7.56
C ILE A 338 -6.74 -9.03 -6.79
N LYS A 339 -5.47 -8.67 -6.56
CA LYS A 339 -5.08 -7.45 -5.81
C LYS A 339 -5.50 -6.16 -6.51
N GLY A 340 -5.61 -6.20 -7.84
CA GLY A 340 -5.96 -5.04 -8.66
C GLY A 340 -4.77 -4.28 -9.23
N SER A 341 -3.56 -4.68 -8.89
CA SER A 341 -2.27 -4.08 -9.26
C SER A 341 -1.70 -4.66 -10.57
N ALA A 342 -0.56 -4.13 -10.99
CA ALA A 342 0.23 -4.71 -12.08
C ALA A 342 1.34 -5.62 -11.51
N PRO A 343 1.80 -6.65 -12.27
CA PRO A 343 2.96 -7.43 -11.89
C PRO A 343 4.21 -6.55 -11.76
N ALA A 344 5.09 -6.89 -10.80
CA ALA A 344 6.39 -6.24 -10.66
C ALA A 344 7.35 -6.62 -11.81
N ARG A 345 7.12 -7.76 -12.43
CA ARG A 345 7.85 -8.24 -13.62
C ARG A 345 7.29 -7.60 -14.89
N MET A 346 8.14 -6.93 -15.66
CA MET A 346 7.77 -6.24 -16.91
C MET A 346 7.62 -7.20 -18.11
N ASP A 347 8.06 -8.46 -17.98
CA ASP A 347 7.97 -9.51 -19.00
C ASP A 347 6.67 -10.31 -18.96
N ILE A 348 5.77 -10.00 -18.00
CA ILE A 348 4.47 -10.64 -17.88
C ILE A 348 3.52 -10.15 -18.99
N SER A 349 2.78 -11.11 -19.59
CA SER A 349 1.67 -10.83 -20.51
C SER A 349 0.47 -10.27 -19.76
N ASP A 350 -0.18 -9.27 -20.35
CA ASP A 350 -1.42 -8.67 -19.83
C ASP A 350 -2.70 -9.41 -20.28
N ALA A 351 -2.58 -10.50 -21.06
CA ALA A 351 -3.70 -11.20 -21.67
C ALA A 351 -4.81 -11.62 -20.69
N SER A 352 -4.42 -12.03 -19.47
CA SER A 352 -5.34 -12.49 -18.42
C SER A 352 -5.96 -11.37 -17.60
N PHE A 353 -5.53 -10.11 -17.79
CA PHE A 353 -6.03 -8.96 -17.02
C PHE A 353 -7.29 -8.36 -17.67
N ASP A 354 -8.15 -7.79 -16.84
CA ASP A 354 -9.30 -7.00 -17.29
C ASP A 354 -8.86 -5.66 -17.94
N THR A 355 -9.83 -4.88 -18.41
CA THR A 355 -9.56 -3.59 -19.08
C THR A 355 -8.78 -2.61 -18.22
N CYS A 356 -9.07 -2.53 -16.90
CA CYS A 356 -8.36 -1.67 -15.95
C CYS A 356 -6.93 -2.16 -15.70
N GLY A 357 -6.73 -3.46 -15.53
CA GLY A 357 -5.41 -4.06 -15.36
C GLY A 357 -4.53 -3.92 -16.60
N LYS A 358 -5.09 -4.13 -17.79
CA LYS A 358 -4.39 -3.89 -19.07
C LYS A 358 -3.96 -2.44 -19.20
N LYS A 359 -4.87 -1.49 -18.88
CA LYS A 359 -4.53 -0.06 -18.87
C LYS A 359 -3.41 0.23 -17.86
N ALA A 360 -3.47 -0.31 -16.65
CA ALA A 360 -2.44 -0.11 -15.64
C ALA A 360 -1.06 -0.59 -16.13
N ILE A 361 -0.99 -1.80 -16.67
CA ILE A 361 0.26 -2.39 -17.21
C ILE A 361 0.81 -1.55 -18.38
N ALA A 362 -0.05 -1.15 -19.32
CA ALA A 362 0.34 -0.32 -20.46
C ALA A 362 0.86 1.05 -20.02
N ASP A 363 0.14 1.72 -19.09
CA ASP A 363 0.51 3.02 -18.57
C ASP A 363 1.85 2.97 -17.81
N ILE A 364 2.09 1.92 -16.99
CA ILE A 364 3.35 1.72 -16.27
C ILE A 364 4.50 1.54 -17.26
N LYS A 365 4.35 0.68 -18.28
CA LYS A 365 5.36 0.48 -19.32
C LYS A 365 5.68 1.78 -20.05
N ALA A 366 4.65 2.53 -20.45
CA ALA A 366 4.82 3.82 -21.13
C ALA A 366 5.46 4.88 -20.24
N ALA A 367 5.03 5.02 -18.98
CA ALA A 367 5.57 5.98 -18.04
C ALA A 367 7.03 5.67 -17.69
N ASN A 368 7.38 4.39 -17.47
CA ASN A 368 8.75 3.96 -17.21
C ASN A 368 9.68 4.30 -18.38
N ALA A 369 9.22 4.11 -19.63
CA ALA A 369 10.00 4.44 -20.83
C ALA A 369 10.17 5.96 -21.02
N LYS A 370 9.20 6.78 -20.58
CA LYS A 370 9.18 8.24 -20.75
C LYS A 370 9.78 9.02 -19.57
N GLY A 371 10.13 8.36 -18.46
CA GLY A 371 10.59 9.03 -17.24
C GLY A 371 9.49 9.72 -16.45
N THR A 372 8.22 9.33 -16.69
CA THR A 372 7.03 9.85 -16.00
C THR A 372 6.47 8.85 -14.96
N PHE A 373 7.27 7.84 -14.61
CA PHE A 373 7.02 6.84 -13.57
C PHE A 373 7.68 7.32 -12.28
N LEU A 374 6.91 7.98 -11.39
CA LEU A 374 7.40 8.70 -10.22
C LEU A 374 6.93 8.05 -8.93
N GLY A 375 7.81 7.97 -7.93
CA GLY A 375 7.44 7.50 -6.60
C GLY A 375 6.39 8.40 -5.95
N SER A 376 5.37 7.82 -5.33
CA SER A 376 4.38 8.55 -4.54
C SER A 376 4.98 9.01 -3.21
N LEU A 377 4.79 10.28 -2.85
CA LEU A 377 5.17 10.80 -1.55
C LEU A 377 4.28 10.19 -0.45
N ALA A 378 2.99 10.10 -0.73
CA ALA A 378 2.01 9.49 0.16
C ALA A 378 2.24 7.98 0.40
N GLN A 379 3.13 7.32 -0.35
CA GLN A 379 3.37 5.89 -0.22
C GLN A 379 4.85 5.58 0.10
N ASN A 380 5.63 6.55 0.58
CA ASN A 380 7.05 6.39 0.95
C ASN A 380 7.95 5.91 -0.21
N TYR A 381 7.67 6.39 -1.43
CA TYR A 381 8.49 6.11 -2.63
C TYR A 381 9.16 7.35 -3.22
N ALA A 382 8.70 8.55 -2.86
CA ALA A 382 9.36 9.80 -3.20
C ALA A 382 10.41 10.19 -2.17
N GLN A 383 10.10 10.03 -0.86
CA GLN A 383 10.91 10.49 0.26
C GLN A 383 10.86 9.49 1.43
N PRO A 384 11.83 9.59 2.37
CA PRO A 384 11.84 8.82 3.61
C PRO A 384 10.59 9.03 4.47
N PRO A 385 10.27 8.08 5.38
CA PRO A 385 9.07 8.12 6.22
C PRO A 385 8.91 9.37 7.05
N ALA A 386 10.01 10.00 7.49
CA ALA A 386 9.94 11.24 8.26
C ALA A 386 9.31 12.37 7.44
N VAL A 387 9.75 12.56 6.19
CA VAL A 387 9.21 13.57 5.27
C VAL A 387 7.76 13.24 4.89
N ALA A 388 7.46 11.97 4.61
CA ALA A 388 6.10 11.56 4.29
C ALA A 388 5.13 11.78 5.46
N THR A 389 5.57 11.52 6.71
CA THR A 389 4.76 11.78 7.91
C THR A 389 4.51 13.28 8.11
N ALA A 390 5.54 14.11 7.92
CA ALA A 390 5.41 15.56 8.00
C ALA A 390 4.44 16.11 6.94
N TYR A 391 4.48 15.55 5.74
CA TYR A 391 3.53 15.84 4.67
C TYR A 391 2.09 15.44 5.04
N TYR A 392 1.87 14.23 5.57
CA TYR A 392 0.55 13.79 6.02
C TYR A 392 -0.05 14.74 7.06
N ASP A 393 0.76 15.15 8.02
CA ASP A 393 0.31 16.02 9.12
C ASP A 393 -0.26 17.34 8.57
N VAL A 394 0.42 17.96 7.62
CA VAL A 394 -0.05 19.22 7.01
C VAL A 394 -1.30 19.00 6.18
N VAL A 395 -1.33 17.97 5.33
CA VAL A 395 -2.48 17.66 4.48
C VAL A 395 -3.71 17.36 5.33
N THR A 396 -3.57 16.52 6.35
CA THR A 396 -4.67 16.15 7.25
C THR A 396 -5.19 17.36 8.03
N LYS A 397 -4.31 18.19 8.59
CA LYS A 397 -4.71 19.43 9.27
C LYS A 397 -5.49 20.37 8.34
N PHE A 398 -5.09 20.45 7.08
CA PHE A 398 -5.79 21.27 6.10
C PHE A 398 -7.16 20.68 5.73
N VAL A 399 -7.23 19.37 5.47
CA VAL A 399 -8.47 18.68 5.14
C VAL A 399 -9.48 18.80 6.29
N HIS A 400 -9.03 18.67 7.53
CA HIS A 400 -9.89 18.81 8.73
C HIS A 400 -10.11 20.28 9.16
N GLY A 401 -9.64 21.25 8.37
CA GLY A 401 -9.87 22.68 8.63
C GLY A 401 -9.15 23.24 9.86
N GLN A 402 -8.10 22.59 10.34
CA GLN A 402 -7.21 23.14 11.37
C GLN A 402 -6.29 24.21 10.75
N ILE A 403 -5.79 23.98 9.56
CA ILE A 403 -5.15 25.00 8.71
C ILE A 403 -6.23 25.67 7.87
N LYS A 404 -6.31 27.00 7.92
CA LYS A 404 -7.48 27.76 7.42
C LYS A 404 -7.34 28.25 5.98
N SER A 405 -6.13 28.36 5.46
CA SER A 405 -5.89 28.88 4.12
C SER A 405 -4.82 28.07 3.38
N SER A 406 -4.86 28.10 2.06
CA SER A 406 -3.85 27.47 1.21
C SER A 406 -2.46 28.12 1.38
N ASP A 407 -2.39 29.43 1.65
CA ASP A 407 -1.12 30.12 1.94
C ASP A 407 -0.50 29.63 3.25
N GLU A 408 -1.31 29.45 4.28
CA GLU A 408 -0.88 28.87 5.55
C GLU A 408 -0.42 27.40 5.35
N ALA A 409 -1.16 26.61 4.55
CA ALA A 409 -0.82 25.23 4.25
C ALA A 409 0.54 25.11 3.52
N VAL A 410 0.79 25.97 2.54
CA VAL A 410 2.09 26.06 1.88
C VAL A 410 3.21 26.40 2.85
N THR A 411 2.99 27.40 3.72
CA THR A 411 3.99 27.80 4.71
C THR A 411 4.31 26.64 5.69
N GLN A 412 3.28 25.96 6.19
CA GLN A 412 3.45 24.84 7.11
C GLN A 412 4.08 23.62 6.40
N LEU A 413 3.72 23.35 5.13
CA LEU A 413 4.32 22.26 4.35
C LEU A 413 5.83 22.45 4.20
N VAL A 414 6.26 23.65 3.82
CA VAL A 414 7.69 23.97 3.67
C VAL A 414 8.41 23.79 5.00
N ALA A 415 7.86 24.34 6.08
CA ALA A 415 8.47 24.22 7.40
C ALA A 415 8.56 22.76 7.87
N ALA A 416 7.49 21.98 7.70
CA ALA A 416 7.43 20.57 8.09
C ALA A 416 8.43 19.72 7.30
N ILE A 417 8.49 19.88 5.97
CA ILE A 417 9.46 19.18 5.12
C ILE A 417 10.89 19.55 5.50
N ASN A 418 11.20 20.83 5.71
CA ASN A 418 12.56 21.27 6.06
C ASN A 418 12.99 20.76 7.45
N SER A 419 12.05 20.54 8.36
CA SER A 419 12.35 19.97 9.68
C SER A 419 12.51 18.44 9.66
N ALA A 420 12.03 17.78 8.61
CA ALA A 420 12.04 16.32 8.47
C ALA A 420 13.18 15.80 7.58
N LYS A 421 13.90 16.68 6.86
CA LYS A 421 15.11 16.37 6.09
C LYS A 421 16.28 16.13 7.02
#